data_96f4b448c2b357f521cb77b8142238dd
#
_entry.id   96f4b448c2b357f521cb77b8142238dd
#
_cell.length_a   1.000
_cell.length_b   1.000
_cell.length_c   1.000
_cell.angle_alpha   90.00
_cell.angle_beta   90.00
_cell.angle_gamma   90.00
#
_symmetry.space_group_name_H-M   'P 1'
#
loop_
_entity.id
_entity.type
_entity.pdbx_description
1 polymer ?
#
loop_
_entity_poly.entity_id
_entity_poly.type
_entity_poly.pdbx_seq_one_letter_code
_entity_poly.pdbx_strand_id
1 'polypeptide(L)'
;MSLSREEVYGKVKSVIVEQLGVSEDEVTEAASFTDDLGADSLDTVELVMALEEEFGTEISDDEAEKLQTVGKTVDFIAETLS
;
A
#
# COMPACT_ATOMS: atom_id res chain seq x y z
N MET A 1 -16.79 -7.53 9.76
CA MET A 1 -16.54 -8.38 8.60
C MET A 1 -15.17 -8.06 8.02
N SER A 2 -14.31 -9.06 7.84
CA SER A 2 -12.98 -8.81 7.30
C SER A 2 -13.01 -8.82 5.78
N LEU A 3 -12.11 -8.05 5.17
CA LEU A 3 -11.96 -8.02 3.73
C LEU A 3 -11.11 -9.20 3.27
N SER A 4 -11.40 -9.72 2.09
CA SER A 4 -10.53 -10.74 1.50
C SER A 4 -9.23 -10.08 1.04
N ARG A 5 -8.19 -10.88 0.84
CA ARG A 5 -6.91 -10.34 0.35
C ARG A 5 -7.08 -9.66 -1.01
N GLU A 6 -7.93 -10.20 -1.87
CA GLU A 6 -8.21 -9.60 -3.18
C GLU A 6 -8.85 -8.23 -3.05
N GLU A 7 -9.78 -8.08 -2.11
CA GLU A 7 -10.41 -6.79 -1.86
C GLU A 7 -9.41 -5.78 -1.31
N VAL A 8 -8.54 -6.24 -0.40
CA VAL A 8 -7.47 -5.39 0.14
C VAL A 8 -6.54 -4.96 -0.98
N TYR A 9 -6.14 -5.89 -1.84
CA TYR A 9 -5.27 -5.59 -2.97
C TYR A 9 -5.89 -4.52 -3.88
N GLY A 10 -7.17 -4.68 -4.21
CA GLY A 10 -7.87 -3.71 -5.06
C GLY A 10 -7.88 -2.32 -4.46
N LYS A 11 -8.12 -2.22 -3.15
CA LYS A 11 -8.13 -0.93 -2.46
C LYS A 11 -6.73 -0.32 -2.37
N VAL A 12 -5.73 -1.14 -2.04
CA VAL A 12 -4.34 -0.69 -2.00
C VAL A 12 -3.92 -0.16 -3.36
N LYS A 13 -4.25 -0.90 -4.41
CA LYS A 13 -3.92 -0.50 -5.78
C LYS A 13 -4.53 0.86 -6.13
N SER A 14 -5.80 1.07 -5.80
CA SER A 14 -6.47 2.34 -6.05
C SER A 14 -5.78 3.50 -5.33
N VAL A 15 -5.39 3.29 -4.08
CA VAL A 15 -4.71 4.31 -3.30
C VAL A 15 -3.35 4.64 -3.94
N ILE A 16 -2.61 3.62 -4.35
CA ILE A 16 -1.29 3.81 -4.99
C ILE A 16 -1.42 4.60 -6.29
N VAL A 17 -2.39 4.24 -7.12
CA VAL A 17 -2.63 4.95 -8.37
C VAL A 17 -2.90 6.43 -8.12
N GLU A 18 -3.73 6.74 -7.14
CA GLU A 18 -4.05 8.12 -6.79
C GLU A 18 -2.86 8.88 -6.23
N GLN A 19 -2.13 8.26 -5.31
CA GLN A 19 -1.05 8.95 -4.61
C GLN A 19 0.21 9.12 -5.46
N LEU A 20 0.55 8.12 -6.26
CA LEU A 20 1.78 8.14 -7.04
C LEU A 20 1.56 8.53 -8.50
N GLY A 21 0.32 8.57 -8.95
CA GLY A 21 0.02 8.93 -10.33
C GLY A 21 0.49 7.89 -11.34
N VAL A 22 0.55 6.63 -10.95
CA VAL A 22 0.96 5.54 -11.83
C VAL A 22 -0.28 4.83 -12.38
N SER A 23 -0.10 4.03 -13.43
CA SER A 23 -1.22 3.28 -14.00
C SER A 23 -1.45 2.00 -13.20
N GLU A 24 -2.66 1.46 -13.28
CA GLU A 24 -2.99 0.21 -12.60
C GLU A 24 -2.11 -0.95 -13.04
N ASP A 25 -1.71 -0.96 -14.32
CA ASP A 25 -0.85 -2.01 -14.87
C ASP A 25 0.53 -2.04 -14.23
N GLU A 26 1.00 -0.91 -13.72
CA GLU A 26 2.29 -0.81 -13.06
C GLU A 26 2.25 -1.34 -11.63
N VAL A 27 1.07 -1.41 -11.04
CA VAL A 27 0.91 -1.82 -9.64
C VAL A 27 0.72 -3.33 -9.58
N THR A 28 1.84 -4.04 -9.46
CA THR A 28 1.85 -5.49 -9.31
C THR A 28 2.34 -5.86 -7.91
N GLU A 29 2.13 -7.09 -7.50
CA GLU A 29 2.55 -7.51 -6.15
C GLU A 29 4.06 -7.42 -5.94
N ALA A 30 4.83 -7.65 -6.96
CA ALA A 30 6.29 -7.59 -6.88
C ALA A 30 6.83 -6.16 -7.01
N ALA A 31 5.99 -5.20 -7.38
CA ALA A 31 6.43 -3.82 -7.60
C ALA A 31 6.95 -3.18 -6.31
N SER A 32 8.15 -2.61 -6.39
CA SER A 32 8.73 -1.84 -5.30
C SER A 32 8.25 -0.40 -5.42
N PHE A 33 7.88 0.21 -4.31
CA PHE A 33 7.40 1.59 -4.33
C PHE A 33 8.48 2.55 -4.84
N THR A 34 9.72 2.35 -4.43
CA THR A 34 10.81 3.24 -4.82
C THR A 34 11.41 2.88 -6.16
N ASP A 35 11.68 1.60 -6.39
CA ASP A 35 12.38 1.16 -7.60
C ASP A 35 11.48 1.07 -8.82
N ASP A 36 10.27 0.55 -8.64
CA ASP A 36 9.35 0.30 -9.77
C ASP A 36 8.35 1.42 -9.96
N LEU A 37 7.87 2.01 -8.88
CA LEU A 37 6.83 3.04 -8.94
C LEU A 37 7.39 4.47 -8.76
N GLY A 38 8.68 4.59 -8.50
CA GLY A 38 9.35 5.89 -8.46
C GLY A 38 8.98 6.77 -7.27
N ALA A 39 8.51 6.18 -6.18
CA ALA A 39 8.17 6.94 -4.98
C ALA A 39 9.41 7.36 -4.23
N ASP A 40 9.49 8.61 -3.81
CA ASP A 40 10.55 9.07 -2.92
C ASP A 40 10.07 8.93 -1.46
N SER A 41 10.89 9.38 -0.51
CA SER A 41 10.56 9.21 0.91
C SER A 41 9.31 9.99 1.32
N LEU A 42 9.07 11.13 0.71
CA LEU A 42 7.87 11.90 0.99
C LEU A 42 6.63 11.20 0.43
N ASP A 43 6.75 10.66 -0.78
CA ASP A 43 5.66 9.92 -1.40
C ASP A 43 5.27 8.70 -0.58
N THR A 44 6.24 7.98 -0.04
CA THR A 44 5.95 6.80 0.78
C THR A 44 5.26 7.17 2.07
N VAL A 45 5.64 8.28 2.70
CA VAL A 45 4.98 8.77 3.91
C VAL A 45 3.52 9.12 3.61
N GLU A 46 3.28 9.84 2.54
CA GLU A 46 1.92 10.21 2.15
C GLU A 46 1.08 8.99 1.78
N LEU A 47 1.70 8.01 1.12
CA LEU A 47 1.02 6.77 0.78
C LEU A 47 0.59 6.02 2.03
N VAL A 48 1.47 5.90 3.02
CA VAL A 48 1.14 5.22 4.28
C VAL A 48 -0.03 5.94 4.96
N MET A 49 -0.02 7.26 5.00
CA MET A 49 -1.11 8.02 5.60
C MET A 49 -2.43 7.78 4.87
N ALA A 50 -2.38 7.73 3.55
CA ALA A 50 -3.58 7.47 2.75
C ALA A 50 -4.13 6.07 3.00
N LEU A 51 -3.24 5.09 3.17
CA LEU A 51 -3.65 3.72 3.48
C LEU A 51 -4.28 3.63 4.87
N GLU A 52 -3.72 4.36 5.84
CA GLU A 52 -4.30 4.42 7.18
C GLU A 52 -5.73 4.95 7.14
N GLU A 53 -5.96 5.98 6.36
CA GLU A 53 -7.29 6.56 6.22
C GLU A 53 -8.25 5.62 5.49
N GLU A 54 -7.77 4.99 4.44
CA GLU A 54 -8.60 4.10 3.62
C GLU A 54 -9.10 2.89 4.42
N PHE A 55 -8.24 2.34 5.27
CA PHE A 55 -8.56 1.12 6.01
C PHE A 55 -8.92 1.36 7.47
N GLY A 56 -8.83 2.61 7.93
CA GLY A 56 -9.16 2.94 9.31
C GLY A 56 -8.24 2.28 10.33
N THR A 57 -6.98 2.12 10.01
CA THR A 57 -5.99 1.48 10.86
C THR A 57 -4.76 2.36 10.98
N GLU A 58 -3.91 2.07 11.96
CA GLU A 58 -2.66 2.79 12.16
C GLU A 58 -1.48 1.91 11.76
N ILE A 59 -0.51 2.51 11.09
CA ILE A 59 0.71 1.84 10.67
C ILE A 59 1.86 2.60 11.32
N SER A 60 2.60 1.92 12.20
CA SER A 60 3.75 2.55 12.86
C SER A 60 4.88 2.77 11.87
N ASP A 61 5.81 3.65 12.21
CA ASP A 61 6.97 3.92 11.35
C ASP A 61 7.80 2.65 11.13
N ASP A 62 7.96 1.84 12.16
CA ASP A 62 8.68 0.57 12.05
C ASP A 62 7.99 -0.38 11.07
N GLU A 63 6.68 -0.45 11.12
CA GLU A 63 5.91 -1.29 10.21
C GLU A 63 5.98 -0.76 8.80
N ALA A 64 5.87 0.56 8.65
CA ALA A 64 5.93 1.19 7.33
C ALA A 64 7.26 0.91 6.62
N GLU A 65 8.36 0.85 7.35
CA GLU A 65 9.68 0.55 6.79
C GLU A 65 9.74 -0.83 6.14
N LYS A 66 8.89 -1.76 6.58
CA LYS A 66 8.85 -3.12 6.05
C LYS A 66 7.96 -3.23 4.81
N LEU A 67 7.19 -2.20 4.51
CA LEU A 67 6.24 -2.22 3.39
C LEU A 67 6.90 -1.69 2.12
N GLN A 68 7.88 -2.42 1.61
CA GLN A 68 8.65 -2.00 0.45
C GLN A 68 8.02 -2.36 -0.89
N THR A 69 7.16 -3.37 -0.92
CA THR A 69 6.48 -3.78 -2.14
C THR A 69 4.98 -3.76 -1.94
N VAL A 70 4.27 -3.74 -3.05
CA VAL A 70 2.80 -3.78 -3.04
C VAL A 70 2.29 -5.02 -2.32
N GLY A 71 2.86 -6.18 -2.65
CA GLY A 71 2.44 -7.45 -2.04
C GLY A 71 2.62 -7.48 -0.53
N LYS A 72 3.75 -6.98 -0.04
CA LYS A 72 4.01 -6.92 1.40
C LYS A 72 3.01 -6.01 2.10
N THR A 73 2.66 -4.90 1.46
CA THR A 73 1.66 -3.97 1.99
C THR A 73 0.29 -4.61 2.06
N VAL A 74 -0.10 -5.32 1.00
CA VAL A 74 -1.38 -6.02 0.97
C VAL A 74 -1.45 -7.08 2.06
N ASP A 75 -0.38 -7.87 2.20
CA ASP A 75 -0.32 -8.90 3.25
C ASP A 75 -0.44 -8.31 4.64
N PHE A 76 0.28 -7.23 4.89
CA PHE A 76 0.26 -6.57 6.20
C PHE A 76 -1.15 -6.07 6.54
N ILE A 77 -1.79 -5.39 5.60
CA ILE A 77 -3.12 -4.83 5.82
C ILE A 77 -4.15 -5.95 5.98
N ALA A 78 -4.07 -6.96 5.13
CA ALA A 78 -4.99 -8.11 5.21
C ALA A 78 -4.90 -8.79 6.57
N GLU A 79 -3.69 -8.96 7.10
CA GLU A 79 -3.49 -9.53 8.43
C GLU A 79 -4.06 -8.63 9.52
N THR A 80 -3.83 -7.33 9.39
CA THR A 80 -4.29 -6.36 10.39
C THR A 80 -5.82 -6.32 10.48
N LEU A 81 -6.49 -6.50 9.36
CA LEU A 81 -7.95 -6.44 9.29
C LEU A 81 -8.65 -7.78 9.53
N SER A 82 -7.91 -8.86 9.58
CA SER A 82 -8.51 -10.19 9.76
C SER A 82 -8.87 -10.47 11.22
#